data_92af357d9986bee023a9dae9df51f2cc
#
_entry.id   92af357d9986bee023a9dae9df51f2cc
#
_cell.length_a   1.000
_cell.length_b   1.000
_cell.length_c   1.000
_cell.angle_alpha   90.00
_cell.angle_beta   90.00
_cell.angle_gamma   90.00
#
_symmetry.space_group_name_H-M   'P 1'
#
loop_
_entity.id
_entity.type
_entity.pdbx_description
1 polymer ?
#
loop_
_entity_poly.entity_id
_entity_poly.type
_entity_poly.pdbx_seq_one_letter_code
_entity_poly.pdbx_strand_id
1 'polypeptide(L)'
;MALFPVQGIVEGDFVVVLVPVDDTDPMTVVAEKIAYHGIGKRVAAQDRPLKVRYKGALLDDASTIVDAGCAPMDVLEVIYG
;
A
#
# COMPACT_ATOMS: atom_id res chain seq x y z
N MET A 1 2.10 -6.61 -17.73
CA MET A 1 2.12 -7.19 -16.38
C MET A 1 3.56 -7.31 -15.93
N ALA A 2 3.99 -6.48 -15.02
CA ALA A 2 5.36 -6.46 -14.53
C ALA A 2 5.38 -6.30 -13.01
N LEU A 3 6.31 -6.98 -12.34
CA LEU A 3 6.51 -6.82 -10.92
C LEU A 3 7.13 -5.45 -10.65
N PHE A 4 6.57 -4.75 -9.67
CA PHE A 4 6.98 -3.43 -9.29
C PHE A 4 7.21 -3.41 -7.78
N PRO A 5 8.47 -3.39 -7.32
CA PRO A 5 8.74 -3.43 -5.89
C PRO A 5 8.43 -2.07 -5.26
N VAL A 6 7.69 -2.10 -4.17
CA VAL A 6 7.42 -0.90 -3.37
C VAL A 6 7.70 -1.21 -1.91
N GLN A 7 7.98 -0.17 -1.14
CA GLN A 7 8.06 -0.28 0.31
C GLN A 7 6.72 0.13 0.89
N GLY A 8 6.20 -0.65 1.81
CA GLY A 8 4.91 -0.40 2.40
C GLY A 8 4.98 -0.35 3.93
N ILE A 9 4.22 0.57 4.51
CA ILE A 9 4.06 0.65 5.95
C ILE A 9 2.57 0.84 6.26
N VAL A 10 2.08 0.15 7.28
CA VAL A 10 0.72 0.33 7.77
C VAL A 10 0.74 1.37 8.88
N GLU A 11 -0.20 2.30 8.86
CA GLU A 11 -0.31 3.30 9.92
C GLU A 11 -0.42 2.63 11.30
N GLY A 12 0.40 3.06 12.23
CA GLY A 12 0.49 2.44 13.55
C GLY A 12 1.52 1.33 13.65
N ASP A 13 2.07 0.88 12.51
CA ASP A 13 3.18 -0.07 12.49
C ASP A 13 4.50 0.69 12.46
N PHE A 14 5.57 0.03 12.86
CA PHE A 14 6.92 0.61 12.84
C PHE A 14 7.86 -0.14 11.89
N VAL A 15 7.33 -1.08 11.13
CA VAL A 15 8.12 -1.90 10.19
C VAL A 15 7.71 -1.57 8.77
N VAL A 16 8.69 -1.22 7.95
CA VAL A 16 8.51 -1.05 6.51
C VAL A 16 8.83 -2.37 5.85
N VAL A 17 7.93 -2.84 5.00
CA VAL A 17 8.12 -4.10 4.27
C VAL A 17 8.29 -3.85 2.78
N LEU A 18 9.10 -4.67 2.14
CA LEU A 18 9.25 -4.65 0.69
C LEU A 18 8.19 -5.57 0.10
N VAL A 19 7.32 -5.02 -0.75
CA VAL A 19 6.19 -5.77 -1.31
C VAL A 19 6.26 -5.70 -2.83
N PRO A 20 6.31 -6.84 -3.52
CA PRO A 20 6.17 -6.85 -4.97
C PRO A 20 4.68 -6.70 -5.31
N VAL A 21 4.37 -5.75 -6.17
CA VAL A 21 3.02 -5.56 -6.70
C VAL A 21 3.08 -5.59 -8.22
N ASP A 22 1.95 -5.79 -8.85
CA ASP A 22 1.85 -5.74 -10.30
C ASP A 22 1.60 -4.28 -10.71
N ASP A 23 2.20 -3.85 -11.81
CA ASP A 23 2.03 -2.48 -12.29
C ASP A 23 0.60 -2.18 -12.73
N THR A 24 -0.23 -3.21 -12.91
CA THR A 24 -1.66 -3.08 -13.22
C THR A 24 -2.56 -3.20 -11.99
N ASP A 25 -2.01 -3.46 -10.81
CA ASP A 25 -2.81 -3.58 -9.59
C ASP A 25 -3.43 -2.23 -9.21
N PRO A 26 -4.75 -2.18 -8.95
CA PRO A 26 -5.34 -0.97 -8.36
C PRO A 26 -4.88 -0.79 -6.92
N MET A 27 -5.02 0.42 -6.39
CA MET A 27 -4.57 0.72 -5.03
C MET A 27 -5.27 -0.11 -3.96
N THR A 28 -6.51 -0.55 -4.19
CA THR A 28 -7.18 -1.48 -3.28
C THR A 28 -6.40 -2.78 -3.11
N VAL A 29 -5.88 -3.32 -4.20
CA VAL A 29 -5.08 -4.56 -4.17
C VAL A 29 -3.70 -4.29 -3.59
N VAL A 30 -3.09 -3.16 -3.92
CA VAL A 30 -1.80 -2.76 -3.36
C VAL A 30 -1.90 -2.64 -1.84
N ALA A 31 -2.96 -2.00 -1.35
CA ALA A 31 -3.20 -1.87 0.09
C ALA A 31 -3.34 -3.23 0.77
N GLU A 32 -4.06 -4.15 0.17
CA GLU A 32 -4.23 -5.50 0.71
C GLU A 32 -2.90 -6.25 0.79
N LYS A 33 -2.08 -6.15 -0.25
CA LYS A 33 -0.77 -6.82 -0.28
C LYS A 33 0.15 -6.28 0.81
N ILE A 34 0.16 -4.96 1.02
CA ILE A 34 0.95 -4.34 2.09
C ILE A 34 0.39 -4.73 3.46
N ALA A 35 -0.91 -4.66 3.63
CA ALA A 35 -1.58 -4.94 4.89
C ALA A 35 -1.39 -6.39 5.34
N TYR A 36 -1.27 -7.31 4.41
CA TYR A 36 -1.05 -8.72 4.71
C TYR A 36 0.16 -8.95 5.63
N HIS A 37 1.17 -8.10 5.52
CA HIS A 37 2.41 -8.24 6.30
C HIS A 37 2.35 -7.54 7.67
N GLY A 38 1.35 -6.71 7.92
CA GLY A 38 1.27 -5.92 9.15
C GLY A 38 -0.02 -6.11 9.95
N ILE A 39 -1.15 -5.99 9.29
CA ILE A 39 -2.46 -6.02 9.94
C ILE A 39 -2.73 -7.44 10.43
N GLY A 40 -3.23 -7.56 11.67
CA GLY A 40 -3.46 -8.83 12.32
C GLY A 40 -2.21 -9.45 12.92
N LYS A 41 -1.06 -8.83 12.71
CA LYS A 41 0.23 -9.27 13.28
C LYS A 41 0.75 -8.22 14.27
N ARG A 42 1.12 -7.04 13.79
CA ARG A 42 1.60 -5.94 14.62
C ARG A 42 0.56 -4.83 14.80
N VAL A 43 -0.39 -4.75 13.86
CA VAL A 43 -1.48 -3.76 13.90
C VAL A 43 -2.79 -4.51 13.94
N ALA A 44 -3.70 -4.10 14.82
CA ALA A 44 -5.01 -4.73 14.92
C ALA A 44 -5.85 -4.42 13.67
N ALA A 45 -6.55 -5.43 13.17
CA ALA A 45 -7.47 -5.24 12.06
C ALA A 45 -8.67 -4.41 12.49
N GLN A 46 -9.12 -3.52 11.62
CA GLN A 46 -10.28 -2.67 11.84
C GLN A 46 -11.30 -2.88 10.74
N ASP A 47 -12.57 -2.67 11.06
CA ASP A 47 -13.67 -2.83 10.11
C ASP A 47 -13.87 -1.53 9.32
N ARG A 48 -12.85 -1.11 8.61
CA ARG A 48 -12.87 0.09 7.77
C ARG A 48 -12.06 -0.19 6.49
N PRO A 49 -12.39 0.48 5.38
CA PRO A 49 -11.65 0.27 4.14
C PRO A 49 -10.21 0.76 4.27
N LEU A 50 -9.33 0.07 3.57
CA LEU A 50 -7.93 0.46 3.48
C LEU A 50 -7.75 1.51 2.38
N LYS A 51 -6.91 2.48 2.65
CA LYS A 51 -6.52 3.52 1.69
C LYS A 51 -5.00 3.58 1.61
N VAL A 52 -4.49 4.04 0.49
CA VAL A 52 -3.06 4.22 0.28
C VAL A 52 -2.75 5.71 0.26
N ARG A 53 -1.76 6.11 1.03
CA ARG A 53 -1.25 7.48 1.03
C ARG A 53 0.17 7.48 0.49
N TYR A 54 0.45 8.37 -0.45
CA TYR A 54 1.76 8.50 -1.08
C TYR A 54 2.16 9.95 -1.06
N LYS A 55 3.31 10.23 -0.46
CA LYS A 55 3.84 11.61 -0.30
C LYS A 55 2.82 12.55 0.34
N GLY A 56 2.08 12.04 1.32
CA GLY A 56 1.10 12.83 2.07
C GLY A 56 -0.26 12.98 1.40
N ALA A 57 -0.48 12.41 0.22
CA ALA A 57 -1.74 12.51 -0.50
C ALA A 57 -2.40 11.14 -0.60
N LEU A 58 -3.71 11.10 -0.39
CA LEU A 58 -4.50 9.87 -0.60
C LEU A 58 -4.60 9.59 -2.09
N LEU A 59 -4.37 8.34 -2.46
CA LEU A 59 -4.48 7.90 -3.84
C LEU A 59 -5.88 7.35 -4.10
N ASP A 60 -6.35 7.49 -5.35
CA ASP A 60 -7.62 6.93 -5.78
C ASP A 60 -7.55 5.41 -5.74
N ASP A 61 -8.58 4.76 -5.21
CA ASP A 61 -8.67 3.31 -5.09
C ASP A 61 -8.53 2.59 -6.44
N ALA A 62 -8.98 3.22 -7.51
CA ALA A 62 -8.94 2.64 -8.85
C ALA A 62 -7.64 2.94 -9.60
N SER A 63 -6.77 3.81 -9.07
CA SER A 63 -5.52 4.13 -9.73
C SER A 63 -4.49 3.03 -9.52
N THR A 64 -3.56 2.92 -10.46
CA THR A 64 -2.44 1.99 -10.37
C THR A 64 -1.20 2.74 -9.90
N ILE A 65 -0.13 1.99 -9.63
CA ILE A 65 1.17 2.56 -9.27
C ILE A 65 1.66 3.49 -10.38
N VAL A 66 1.47 3.10 -11.64
CA VAL A 66 1.90 3.90 -12.78
C VAL A 66 1.09 5.19 -12.85
N ASP A 67 -0.22 5.12 -12.63
CA ASP A 67 -1.10 6.30 -12.62
C ASP A 67 -0.70 7.28 -11.52
N ALA A 68 -0.27 6.76 -10.38
CA ALA A 68 0.16 7.59 -9.25
C ALA A 68 1.55 8.19 -9.41
N GLY A 69 2.30 7.75 -10.42
CA GLY A 69 3.65 8.23 -10.65
C GLY A 69 4.68 7.68 -9.67
N CYS A 70 4.42 6.53 -9.07
CA CYS A 70 5.37 5.90 -8.16
C CYS A 70 6.57 5.35 -8.91
N ALA A 71 7.74 5.47 -8.30
CA ALA A 71 8.96 4.84 -8.78
C ALA A 71 9.21 3.54 -8.01
N PRO A 72 10.01 2.60 -8.55
CA PRO A 72 10.40 1.41 -7.79
C PRO A 72 11.02 1.80 -6.45
N MET A 73 10.69 1.05 -5.39
CA MET A 73 11.17 1.26 -4.02
C MET A 73 10.59 2.49 -3.31
N ASP A 74 9.62 3.19 -3.90
CA ASP A 74 8.92 4.27 -3.21
C ASP A 74 8.13 3.74 -2.03
N VAL A 75 7.96 4.58 -1.01
CA VAL A 75 7.24 4.20 0.22
C VAL A 75 5.78 4.58 0.09
N LEU A 76 4.91 3.61 0.32
CA LEU A 76 3.46 3.82 0.36
C LEU A 76 2.97 3.53 1.78
N GLU A 77 2.07 4.38 2.28
CA GLU A 77 1.44 4.16 3.58
C GLU A 77 0.04 3.61 3.39
N VAL A 78 -0.30 2.58 4.17
CA VAL A 78 -1.67 2.04 4.20
C VAL A 78 -2.34 2.56 5.47
N ILE A 79 -3.48 3.20 5.29
CA ILE A 79 -4.26 3.75 6.40
C ILE A 79 -5.69 3.26 6.30
N TYR A 80 -6.44 3.39 7.40
CA TYR A 80 -7.89 3.14 7.38
C TYR A 80 -8.60 4.43 6.99
N GLY A 81 -9.48 4.31 6.03
CA GLY A 81 -10.24 5.45 5.50
C GLY A 81 -11.57 5.68 6.18
#